data_5bfd635565fdeaf6e9985d001b762d90
#
_entry.id   5bfd635565fdeaf6e9985d001b762d90
#
_cell.length_a   1.000
_cell.length_b   1.000
_cell.length_c   1.000
_cell.angle_alpha   90.00
_cell.angle_beta   90.00
_cell.angle_gamma   90.00
#
_symmetry.space_group_name_H-M   'P 1'
#
loop_
_entity.id
_entity.type
_entity.pdbx_description
1 polymer ?
#
loop_
_entity_poly.entity_id
_entity_poly.type
_entity_poly.pdbx_seq_one_letter_code
_entity_poly.pdbx_strand_id
1 'polypeptide(L)'
;MTTYEEFLKDAGNYRTVPVIESFSTDLLTPVQMFHSLKDEAVYMLESQEPESAWSNFSFIGLDPMVEIEETGRQFIVNDLERGDRLTLPTFKEAFEVTLGRLEVKIPDMDIPFKGGGVGYISYDAISDYEPVPRAPEEEVHIANYHLLFCRTLLVYNHRSKEIHIIHFARVDDDRDNAQIYEESMETIEHIRTRLLHDSDLSDLLLPTVLPMTSTFNLESNYRKEKFLGDVEKIKNYIEAGDILQAVLSQRFHKKTERSGFELYRVLRKVNPSPYMYYLKFNQLEVIGSSPERQLEVQDGNLEIHPIAGTRKRGATKEEDDRLARELLEDEKEIAEHRMLVDLARNDIGRVAEYGSVAVSEYMVIGRFSRVMHIISKVRGRLKAGVSPIDAFISSFPAGTLSGAPKVRAMQILRELEPTARNLYGGSILYLGFDGNIDSCITIRTMTLVDQNLYIQAGAGVVADSDPESEYQETINKASALEQTVHLTEKIFNDRNILKV
;
A
#
# COMPACT_ATOMS: atom_id res chain seq x y z
N MET A 1 4.21 -10.93 28.37
CA MET A 1 3.17 -11.95 28.18
C MET A 1 1.94 -11.52 28.95
N THR A 2 0.78 -11.44 28.30
CA THR A 2 -0.49 -11.14 28.96
C THR A 2 -0.84 -12.22 29.95
N THR A 3 -1.11 -11.87 31.20
CA THR A 3 -1.53 -12.83 32.24
C THR A 3 -3.03 -13.08 32.17
N TYR A 4 -3.49 -14.22 32.73
CA TYR A 4 -4.93 -14.51 32.79
C TYR A 4 -5.72 -13.45 33.59
N GLU A 5 -5.14 -12.88 34.63
CA GLU A 5 -5.78 -11.82 35.42
C GLU A 5 -5.96 -10.53 34.60
N GLU A 6 -4.96 -10.14 33.81
CA GLU A 6 -5.06 -9.00 32.89
C GLU A 6 -6.12 -9.25 31.82
N PHE A 7 -6.11 -10.46 31.21
CA PHE A 7 -7.12 -10.86 30.22
C PHE A 7 -8.53 -10.78 30.80
N LEU A 8 -8.79 -11.34 31.98
CA LEU A 8 -10.11 -11.30 32.63
C LEU A 8 -10.61 -9.88 32.91
N LYS A 9 -9.70 -9.01 33.33
CA LYS A 9 -10.04 -7.60 33.58
C LYS A 9 -10.53 -6.92 32.30
N ASP A 10 -9.86 -7.16 31.18
CA ASP A 10 -10.21 -6.55 29.91
C ASP A 10 -11.42 -7.23 29.24
N ALA A 11 -11.59 -8.55 29.40
CA ALA A 11 -12.74 -9.32 28.92
C ALA A 11 -14.08 -8.84 29.52
N GLY A 12 -14.06 -8.21 30.70
CA GLY A 12 -15.25 -7.58 31.28
C GLY A 12 -15.68 -6.27 30.61
N ASN A 13 -14.86 -5.70 29.74
CA ASN A 13 -15.09 -4.38 29.15
C ASN A 13 -15.04 -4.34 27.61
N TYR A 14 -14.47 -5.37 26.97
CA TYR A 14 -14.25 -5.45 25.53
C TYR A 14 -14.70 -6.80 24.99
N ARG A 15 -15.14 -6.81 23.73
CA ARG A 15 -15.53 -8.06 23.04
C ARG A 15 -14.35 -8.78 22.37
N THR A 16 -13.23 -8.08 22.22
CA THR A 16 -12.00 -8.66 21.67
C THR A 16 -10.82 -8.14 22.48
N VAL A 17 -10.07 -9.07 23.06
CA VAL A 17 -8.97 -8.77 23.99
C VAL A 17 -7.66 -9.33 23.41
N PRO A 18 -6.59 -8.53 23.27
CA PRO A 18 -5.31 -9.03 22.82
C PRO A 18 -4.61 -9.85 23.89
N VAL A 19 -4.24 -11.09 23.53
CA VAL A 19 -3.31 -11.94 24.28
C VAL A 19 -1.95 -11.81 23.60
N ILE A 20 -0.93 -11.35 24.33
CA ILE A 20 0.36 -10.95 23.76
C ILE A 20 1.49 -11.79 24.38
N GLU A 21 2.31 -12.37 23.53
CA GLU A 21 3.61 -12.92 23.90
C GLU A 21 4.73 -12.19 23.14
N SER A 22 5.84 -11.96 23.84
CA SER A 22 7.02 -11.31 23.24
C SER A 22 8.27 -12.08 23.58
N PHE A 23 9.14 -12.25 22.61
CA PHE A 23 10.45 -12.89 22.79
C PHE A 23 11.50 -12.31 21.85
N SER A 24 12.77 -12.41 22.23
CA SER A 24 13.87 -11.95 21.40
C SER A 24 14.47 -13.08 20.59
N THR A 25 14.89 -12.79 19.37
CA THR A 25 15.57 -13.74 18.48
C THR A 25 16.52 -13.00 17.53
N ASP A 26 17.67 -13.57 17.30
CA ASP A 26 18.65 -13.14 16.29
C ASP A 26 18.68 -14.08 15.06
N LEU A 27 17.86 -15.15 15.07
CA LEU A 27 17.84 -16.19 14.05
C LEU A 27 16.74 -15.99 12.99
N LEU A 28 15.64 -15.33 13.35
CA LEU A 28 14.47 -15.20 12.48
C LEU A 28 14.50 -13.87 11.70
N THR A 29 14.00 -13.93 10.47
CA THR A 29 13.74 -12.76 9.63
C THR A 29 12.26 -12.70 9.27
N PRO A 30 11.68 -11.52 8.96
CA PRO A 30 10.28 -11.43 8.55
C PRO A 30 9.94 -12.32 7.34
N VAL A 31 10.85 -12.44 6.36
CA VAL A 31 10.67 -13.33 5.19
C VAL A 31 10.58 -14.80 5.61
N GLN A 32 11.43 -15.23 6.53
CA GLN A 32 11.39 -16.60 7.06
C GLN A 32 10.11 -16.83 7.86
N MET A 33 9.74 -15.89 8.72
CA MET A 33 8.49 -15.95 9.49
C MET A 33 7.27 -16.10 8.58
N PHE A 34 7.18 -15.27 7.53
CA PHE A 34 6.12 -15.37 6.54
C PHE A 34 6.15 -16.73 5.82
N HIS A 35 7.33 -17.21 5.42
CA HIS A 35 7.48 -18.50 4.74
C HIS A 35 7.02 -19.68 5.61
N SER A 36 7.41 -19.69 6.89
CA SER A 36 7.01 -20.73 7.84
C SER A 36 5.49 -20.77 8.11
N LEU A 37 4.82 -19.63 7.93
CA LEU A 37 3.39 -19.43 8.18
C LEU A 37 2.58 -19.16 6.92
N LYS A 38 3.11 -19.45 5.73
CA LYS A 38 2.55 -19.08 4.41
C LYS A 38 1.11 -19.54 4.15
N ASP A 39 0.69 -20.61 4.83
CA ASP A 39 -0.67 -21.16 4.69
C ASP A 39 -1.70 -20.35 5.48
N GLU A 40 -1.28 -19.65 6.53
CA GLU A 40 -2.11 -18.82 7.42
C GLU A 40 -1.89 -17.32 7.18
N ALA A 41 -0.69 -16.94 6.68
CA ALA A 41 -0.32 -15.54 6.45
C ALA A 41 -1.00 -14.98 5.20
N VAL A 42 -1.64 -13.83 5.37
CA VAL A 42 -2.38 -13.15 4.31
C VAL A 42 -1.79 -11.79 3.92
N TYR A 43 -0.97 -11.20 4.76
CA TYR A 43 -0.21 -10.01 4.37
C TYR A 43 1.12 -9.89 5.10
N MET A 44 2.02 -9.14 4.47
CA MET A 44 3.28 -8.66 5.03
C MET A 44 3.47 -7.20 4.65
N LEU A 45 3.70 -6.36 5.67
CA LEU A 45 3.96 -4.93 5.51
C LEU A 45 5.34 -4.61 6.07
N GLU A 46 6.15 -3.88 5.31
CA GLU A 46 7.50 -3.47 5.69
C GLU A 46 7.78 -2.04 5.22
N SER A 47 8.76 -1.39 5.79
CA SER A 47 9.29 -0.11 5.31
C SER A 47 10.81 -0.18 5.16
N GLN A 48 11.31 0.40 4.08
CA GLN A 48 12.75 0.56 3.82
C GLN A 48 13.17 2.04 3.85
N GLU A 49 12.35 2.91 4.47
CA GLU A 49 12.65 4.33 4.62
C GLU A 49 13.63 4.55 5.77
N PRO A 50 14.85 5.08 5.51
CA PRO A 50 15.75 5.43 6.59
C PRO A 50 15.11 6.45 7.55
N GLU A 51 15.31 6.26 8.86
CA GLU A 51 14.85 7.17 9.92
C GLU A 51 13.32 7.23 10.16
N SER A 52 12.52 6.47 9.44
CA SER A 52 11.10 6.31 9.75
C SER A 52 10.90 5.37 10.94
N ALA A 53 9.94 5.67 11.82
CA ALA A 53 9.53 4.75 12.88
C ALA A 53 9.03 3.41 12.30
N TRP A 54 8.40 3.45 11.13
CA TRP A 54 7.92 2.28 10.40
C TRP A 54 9.03 1.33 9.97
N SER A 55 10.21 1.84 9.59
CA SER A 55 11.34 1.01 9.16
C SER A 55 11.92 0.12 10.27
N ASN A 56 11.55 0.40 11.51
CA ASN A 56 11.91 -0.45 12.63
C ASN A 56 11.05 -1.69 12.76
N PHE A 57 9.95 -1.81 12.00
CA PHE A 57 8.99 -2.89 12.16
C PHE A 57 8.64 -3.58 10.83
N SER A 58 8.34 -4.87 10.93
CA SER A 58 7.61 -5.62 9.91
C SER A 58 6.37 -6.23 10.54
N PHE A 59 5.26 -6.23 9.81
CA PHE A 59 3.98 -6.75 10.27
C PHE A 59 3.53 -7.89 9.38
N ILE A 60 3.06 -8.99 9.97
CA ILE A 60 2.50 -10.14 9.25
C ILE A 60 1.14 -10.44 9.86
N GLY A 61 0.09 -10.42 9.04
CA GLY A 61 -1.25 -10.79 9.46
C GLY A 61 -1.55 -12.24 9.16
N LEU A 62 -2.11 -12.93 10.15
CA LEU A 62 -2.47 -14.34 10.09
C LEU A 62 -3.95 -14.50 10.37
N ASP A 63 -4.55 -15.52 9.79
CA ASP A 63 -5.89 -16.01 10.11
C ASP A 63 -6.94 -14.89 10.13
N PRO A 64 -7.46 -14.46 8.96
CA PRO A 64 -8.47 -13.43 8.90
C PRO A 64 -9.73 -13.83 9.67
N MET A 65 -10.16 -12.99 10.64
CA MET A 65 -11.40 -13.18 11.40
C MET A 65 -12.60 -12.47 10.79
N VAL A 66 -12.36 -11.31 10.13
CA VAL A 66 -13.39 -10.54 9.42
C VAL A 66 -12.81 -10.04 8.10
N GLU A 67 -13.65 -10.05 7.08
CA GLU A 67 -13.37 -9.55 5.74
C GLU A 67 -14.43 -8.54 5.34
N ILE A 68 -14.02 -7.43 4.74
CA ILE A 68 -14.91 -6.47 4.09
C ILE A 68 -14.58 -6.44 2.60
N GLU A 69 -15.56 -6.75 1.75
CA GLU A 69 -15.42 -6.73 0.30
C GLU A 69 -16.61 -6.04 -0.39
N GLU A 70 -16.35 -5.27 -1.44
CA GLU A 70 -17.41 -4.76 -2.30
C GLU A 70 -17.89 -5.86 -3.27
N THR A 71 -19.18 -6.08 -3.32
CA THR A 71 -19.83 -6.99 -4.28
C THR A 71 -21.10 -6.33 -4.81
N GLY A 72 -21.15 -6.04 -6.10
CA GLY A 72 -22.35 -5.50 -6.74
C GLY A 72 -22.84 -4.19 -6.12
N ARG A 73 -21.94 -3.28 -5.75
CA ARG A 73 -22.19 -1.97 -5.12
C ARG A 73 -22.68 -2.05 -3.67
N GLN A 74 -22.55 -3.18 -3.05
CA GLN A 74 -22.83 -3.36 -1.63
C GLN A 74 -21.56 -3.83 -0.95
N PHE A 75 -21.44 -3.54 0.32
CA PHE A 75 -20.31 -3.95 1.14
C PHE A 75 -20.72 -5.16 1.96
N ILE A 76 -20.01 -6.25 1.74
CA ILE A 76 -20.20 -7.48 2.47
C ILE A 76 -19.20 -7.52 3.61
N VAL A 77 -19.70 -7.62 4.83
CA VAL A 77 -18.91 -7.92 6.01
C VAL A 77 -19.08 -9.41 6.32
N ASN A 78 -18.05 -10.19 6.07
CA ASN A 78 -18.01 -11.61 6.40
C ASN A 78 -17.29 -11.78 7.74
N ASP A 79 -17.98 -12.23 8.76
CA ASP A 79 -17.38 -12.71 9.99
C ASP A 79 -16.99 -14.19 9.78
N LEU A 80 -15.73 -14.42 9.45
CA LEU A 80 -15.21 -15.74 9.07
C LEU A 80 -15.16 -16.72 10.26
N GLU A 81 -15.11 -16.18 11.46
CA GLU A 81 -15.10 -16.97 12.69
C GLU A 81 -16.51 -17.42 13.11
N ARG A 82 -17.49 -16.49 13.03
CA ARG A 82 -18.88 -16.77 13.42
C ARG A 82 -19.74 -17.31 12.27
N GLY A 83 -19.25 -17.20 11.05
CA GLY A 83 -20.01 -17.54 9.85
C GLY A 83 -21.12 -16.56 9.50
N ASP A 84 -21.14 -15.37 10.14
CA ASP A 84 -22.12 -14.34 9.91
C ASP A 84 -21.77 -13.48 8.67
N ARG A 85 -22.82 -13.06 7.97
CA ARG A 85 -22.67 -12.18 6.82
C ARG A 85 -23.62 -11.00 6.90
N LEU A 86 -23.09 -9.78 6.77
CA LEU A 86 -23.87 -8.56 6.69
C LEU A 86 -23.66 -7.88 5.34
N THR A 87 -24.73 -7.25 4.87
CA THR A 87 -24.69 -6.42 3.65
C THR A 87 -25.01 -4.99 4.03
N LEU A 88 -24.13 -4.05 3.67
CA LEU A 88 -24.21 -2.64 4.03
C LEU A 88 -24.08 -1.76 2.78
N PRO A 89 -24.71 -0.57 2.78
CA PRO A 89 -24.78 0.27 1.57
C PRO A 89 -23.48 1.05 1.30
N THR A 90 -22.66 1.32 2.34
CA THR A 90 -21.45 2.13 2.21
C THR A 90 -20.24 1.48 2.89
N PHE A 91 -19.05 1.78 2.39
CA PHE A 91 -17.79 1.35 2.98
C PHE A 91 -17.64 1.82 4.43
N LYS A 92 -18.00 3.08 4.68
CA LYS A 92 -17.94 3.66 6.02
C LYS A 92 -18.79 2.89 7.02
N GLU A 93 -20.05 2.60 6.67
CA GLU A 93 -20.93 1.81 7.54
C GLU A 93 -20.40 0.39 7.76
N ALA A 94 -19.86 -0.25 6.71
CA ALA A 94 -19.27 -1.58 6.83
C ALA A 94 -18.09 -1.59 7.81
N PHE A 95 -17.23 -0.58 7.72
CA PHE A 95 -16.08 -0.43 8.62
C PHE A 95 -16.54 -0.11 10.07
N GLU A 96 -17.42 0.86 10.26
CA GLU A 96 -17.92 1.26 11.59
C GLU A 96 -18.66 0.12 12.30
N VAL A 97 -19.49 -0.64 11.56
CA VAL A 97 -20.17 -1.83 12.10
C VAL A 97 -19.17 -2.91 12.48
N THR A 98 -18.12 -3.11 11.68
CA THR A 98 -17.05 -4.07 11.99
C THR A 98 -16.33 -3.69 13.27
N LEU A 99 -15.91 -2.43 13.41
CA LEU A 99 -15.26 -1.94 14.65
C LEU A 99 -16.18 -2.09 15.88
N GLY A 100 -17.46 -1.73 15.75
CA GLY A 100 -18.42 -1.85 16.83
C GLY A 100 -18.70 -3.30 17.24
N ARG A 101 -18.68 -4.25 16.31
CA ARG A 101 -18.83 -5.68 16.59
C ARG A 101 -17.59 -6.28 17.25
N LEU A 102 -16.41 -5.85 16.82
CA LEU A 102 -15.15 -6.34 17.38
C LEU A 102 -14.84 -5.71 18.73
N GLU A 103 -15.15 -4.45 18.96
CA GLU A 103 -14.93 -3.69 20.21
C GLU A 103 -13.60 -4.06 20.88
N VAL A 104 -12.51 -3.79 20.15
CA VAL A 104 -11.17 -4.29 20.48
C VAL A 104 -10.52 -3.47 21.58
N LYS A 105 -9.98 -4.13 22.60
CA LYS A 105 -8.99 -3.54 23.51
C LYS A 105 -7.71 -3.26 22.74
N ILE A 106 -7.35 -2.00 22.58
CA ILE A 106 -6.10 -1.63 21.88
C ILE A 106 -4.88 -2.10 22.67
N PRO A 107 -3.93 -2.81 22.03
CA PRO A 107 -2.68 -3.19 22.67
C PRO A 107 -1.89 -2.00 23.21
N ASP A 108 -1.47 -2.07 24.48
CA ASP A 108 -0.62 -1.03 25.11
C ASP A 108 0.85 -1.28 24.76
N MET A 109 1.21 -0.91 23.53
CA MET A 109 2.54 -1.11 22.95
C MET A 109 2.95 0.11 22.13
N ASP A 110 4.24 0.43 22.14
CA ASP A 110 4.81 1.49 21.29
C ASP A 110 5.16 0.93 19.89
N ILE A 111 4.14 0.63 19.14
CA ILE A 111 4.24 0.16 17.74
C ILE A 111 3.27 0.96 16.86
N PRO A 112 3.65 1.27 15.60
CA PRO A 112 2.84 2.15 14.75
C PRO A 112 1.52 1.52 14.29
N PHE A 113 1.44 0.20 14.19
CA PHE A 113 0.22 -0.52 13.83
C PHE A 113 -0.14 -1.55 14.91
N LYS A 114 -1.28 -1.35 15.55
CA LYS A 114 -1.76 -2.13 16.71
C LYS A 114 -2.88 -3.13 16.35
N GLY A 115 -3.02 -3.45 15.07
CA GLY A 115 -4.09 -4.27 14.51
C GLY A 115 -5.21 -3.43 13.91
N GLY A 116 -6.00 -4.06 13.05
CA GLY A 116 -7.05 -3.40 12.26
C GLY A 116 -7.27 -4.08 10.93
N GLY A 117 -7.97 -3.40 10.03
CA GLY A 117 -8.18 -3.83 8.64
C GLY A 117 -6.99 -3.43 7.76
N VAL A 118 -6.43 -4.40 7.05
CA VAL A 118 -5.37 -4.19 6.05
C VAL A 118 -5.91 -4.60 4.68
N GLY A 119 -5.67 -3.79 3.66
CA GLY A 119 -6.12 -4.10 2.31
C GLY A 119 -5.93 -2.95 1.34
N TYR A 120 -6.89 -2.82 0.42
CA TYR A 120 -6.83 -1.81 -0.63
C TYR A 120 -8.17 -1.14 -0.92
N ILE A 121 -8.06 0.06 -1.50
CA ILE A 121 -9.15 0.76 -2.17
C ILE A 121 -8.67 1.06 -3.60
N SER A 122 -9.40 0.55 -4.60
CA SER A 122 -9.04 0.73 -6.01
C SER A 122 -9.25 2.17 -6.47
N TYR A 123 -8.52 2.60 -7.51
CA TYR A 123 -8.72 3.92 -8.10
C TYR A 123 -10.17 4.14 -8.56
N ASP A 124 -10.80 3.09 -9.08
CA ASP A 124 -12.15 3.18 -9.66
C ASP A 124 -13.25 3.38 -8.61
N ALA A 125 -12.94 3.20 -7.32
CA ALA A 125 -13.79 3.55 -6.18
C ALA A 125 -14.19 5.04 -6.15
N ILE A 126 -13.43 5.91 -6.82
CA ILE A 126 -13.73 7.35 -6.88
C ILE A 126 -15.11 7.64 -7.46
N SER A 127 -15.64 6.76 -8.30
CA SER A 127 -16.99 6.88 -8.86
C SER A 127 -18.12 6.81 -7.82
N ASP A 128 -17.81 6.41 -6.58
CA ASP A 128 -18.76 6.41 -5.46
C ASP A 128 -18.83 7.77 -4.75
N TYR A 129 -17.81 8.63 -4.92
CA TYR A 129 -17.66 9.89 -4.20
C TYR A 129 -17.70 11.13 -5.08
N GLU A 130 -17.26 11.01 -6.33
CA GLU A 130 -17.17 12.14 -7.27
C GLU A 130 -17.89 11.80 -8.59
N PRO A 131 -18.32 12.80 -9.37
CA PRO A 131 -19.04 12.60 -10.63
C PRO A 131 -18.09 12.14 -11.77
N VAL A 132 -17.40 11.03 -11.54
CA VAL A 132 -16.55 10.34 -12.50
C VAL A 132 -17.31 9.11 -13.00
N PRO A 133 -17.43 8.90 -14.31
CA PRO A 133 -18.11 7.72 -14.84
C PRO A 133 -17.45 6.43 -14.35
N ARG A 134 -18.26 5.41 -14.07
CA ARG A 134 -17.73 4.09 -13.69
C ARG A 134 -16.91 3.48 -14.82
N ALA A 135 -15.92 2.68 -14.44
CA ALA A 135 -15.17 1.89 -15.40
C ALA A 135 -16.07 0.87 -16.10
N PRO A 136 -15.80 0.53 -17.37
CA PRO A 136 -16.45 -0.58 -18.03
C PRO A 136 -16.16 -1.90 -17.31
N GLU A 137 -17.07 -2.86 -17.40
CA GLU A 137 -16.79 -4.22 -16.93
C GLU A 137 -15.68 -4.85 -17.77
N GLU A 138 -14.79 -5.56 -17.10
CA GLU A 138 -13.65 -6.25 -17.70
C GLU A 138 -13.67 -7.74 -17.37
N GLU A 139 -12.90 -8.53 -18.13
CA GLU A 139 -12.70 -9.96 -17.84
C GLU A 139 -12.07 -10.21 -16.48
N VAL A 140 -11.15 -9.31 -16.07
CA VAL A 140 -10.51 -9.36 -14.75
C VAL A 140 -11.28 -8.45 -13.82
N HIS A 141 -12.13 -9.04 -13.01
CA HIS A 141 -12.88 -8.31 -11.99
C HIS A 141 -12.09 -8.27 -10.68
N ILE A 142 -11.72 -7.08 -10.26
CA ILE A 142 -11.13 -6.80 -8.94
C ILE A 142 -12.11 -5.91 -8.18
N ALA A 143 -12.52 -6.31 -6.99
CA ALA A 143 -13.38 -5.50 -6.13
C ALA A 143 -12.74 -4.13 -5.87
N ASN A 144 -13.56 -3.06 -5.74
CA ASN A 144 -12.99 -1.73 -5.48
C ASN A 144 -12.48 -1.59 -4.03
N TYR A 145 -12.99 -2.40 -3.12
CA TYR A 145 -12.60 -2.37 -1.71
C TYR A 145 -12.43 -3.80 -1.22
N HIS A 146 -11.31 -4.05 -0.56
CA HIS A 146 -11.09 -5.32 0.11
C HIS A 146 -10.19 -5.11 1.34
N LEU A 147 -10.70 -5.44 2.52
CA LEU A 147 -9.98 -5.35 3.80
C LEU A 147 -10.06 -6.67 4.55
N LEU A 148 -8.94 -7.06 5.15
CA LEU A 148 -8.80 -8.23 6.03
C LEU A 148 -8.48 -7.77 7.45
N PHE A 149 -9.25 -8.23 8.43
CA PHE A 149 -8.98 -8.07 9.86
C PHE A 149 -8.45 -9.40 10.38
N CYS A 150 -7.18 -9.46 10.70
CA CYS A 150 -6.54 -10.69 11.14
C CYS A 150 -6.71 -10.92 12.64
N ARG A 151 -6.90 -12.19 13.01
CA ARG A 151 -6.96 -12.64 14.40
C ARG A 151 -5.60 -12.55 15.08
N THR A 152 -4.53 -12.77 14.33
CA THR A 152 -3.18 -12.69 14.87
C THR A 152 -2.32 -11.75 14.04
N LEU A 153 -1.61 -10.88 14.74
CA LEU A 153 -0.62 -9.97 14.19
C LEU A 153 0.75 -10.34 14.74
N LEU A 154 1.68 -10.68 13.84
CA LEU A 154 3.09 -10.80 14.18
C LEU A 154 3.78 -9.48 13.92
N VAL A 155 4.53 -8.98 14.90
CA VAL A 155 5.30 -7.76 14.79
C VAL A 155 6.77 -8.09 15.03
N TYR A 156 7.61 -7.84 14.04
CA TYR A 156 9.06 -7.96 14.18
C TYR A 156 9.69 -6.58 14.34
N ASN A 157 10.37 -6.34 15.45
CA ASN A 157 11.13 -5.13 15.69
C ASN A 157 12.59 -5.32 15.22
N HIS A 158 12.97 -4.65 14.14
CA HIS A 158 14.31 -4.75 13.54
C HIS A 158 15.41 -4.21 14.45
N ARG A 159 15.10 -3.26 15.33
CA ARG A 159 16.07 -2.62 16.22
C ARG A 159 16.37 -3.45 17.46
N SER A 160 15.32 -3.89 18.18
CA SER A 160 15.47 -4.69 19.40
C SER A 160 15.61 -6.19 19.11
N LYS A 161 15.33 -6.65 17.87
CA LYS A 161 15.26 -8.07 17.49
C LYS A 161 14.22 -8.84 18.30
N GLU A 162 13.09 -8.19 18.57
CA GLU A 162 11.96 -8.78 19.28
C GLU A 162 10.85 -9.13 18.32
N ILE A 163 10.18 -10.23 18.63
CA ILE A 163 8.94 -10.65 18.00
C ILE A 163 7.83 -10.51 19.02
N HIS A 164 6.74 -9.86 18.61
CA HIS A 164 5.50 -9.82 19.37
C HIS A 164 4.45 -10.60 18.59
N ILE A 165 3.83 -11.59 19.25
CA ILE A 165 2.66 -12.29 18.75
C ILE A 165 1.47 -11.70 19.49
N ILE A 166 0.59 -11.02 18.75
CA ILE A 166 -0.61 -10.37 19.27
C ILE A 166 -1.81 -11.15 18.75
N HIS A 167 -2.43 -11.95 19.60
CA HIS A 167 -3.63 -12.70 19.25
C HIS A 167 -4.87 -12.00 19.80
N PHE A 168 -5.80 -11.64 18.92
CA PHE A 168 -7.05 -10.97 19.25
C PHE A 168 -8.13 -12.01 19.59
N ALA A 169 -8.24 -12.34 20.87
CA ALA A 169 -9.20 -13.31 21.38
C ALA A 169 -10.61 -12.70 21.47
N ARG A 170 -11.58 -13.30 20.82
CA ARG A 170 -12.98 -12.86 20.89
C ARG A 170 -13.64 -13.43 22.14
N VAL A 171 -14.17 -12.54 22.96
CA VAL A 171 -14.91 -12.85 24.18
C VAL A 171 -16.39 -12.96 23.82
N ASP A 172 -16.99 -14.12 24.08
CA ASP A 172 -18.39 -14.40 23.86
C ASP A 172 -19.08 -14.66 25.21
N ASP A 173 -20.31 -14.15 25.37
CA ASP A 173 -21.10 -14.30 26.60
C ASP A 173 -21.38 -15.77 26.98
N ASP A 174 -21.36 -16.67 25.99
CA ASP A 174 -21.66 -18.10 26.13
C ASP A 174 -20.43 -18.98 26.36
N ARG A 175 -19.20 -18.44 26.34
CA ARG A 175 -17.96 -19.18 26.49
C ARG A 175 -17.22 -18.84 27.79
N ASP A 176 -16.57 -19.83 28.39
CA ASP A 176 -15.72 -19.61 29.55
C ASP A 176 -14.45 -18.84 29.17
N ASN A 177 -14.22 -17.71 29.83
CA ASN A 177 -13.03 -16.88 29.63
C ASN A 177 -11.72 -17.63 29.87
N ALA A 178 -11.70 -18.63 30.77
CA ALA A 178 -10.52 -19.46 30.98
C ALA A 178 -10.21 -20.30 29.75
N GLN A 179 -11.21 -20.90 29.14
CA GLN A 179 -11.06 -21.67 27.91
C GLN A 179 -10.61 -20.77 26.75
N ILE A 180 -11.20 -19.57 26.58
CA ILE A 180 -10.77 -18.63 25.52
C ILE A 180 -9.30 -18.25 25.67
N TYR A 181 -8.86 -17.97 26.90
CA TYR A 181 -7.47 -17.64 27.17
C TYR A 181 -6.53 -18.84 26.90
N GLU A 182 -6.88 -20.04 27.32
CA GLU A 182 -6.10 -21.26 27.05
C GLU A 182 -5.94 -21.52 25.54
N GLU A 183 -7.03 -21.47 24.77
CA GLU A 183 -7.01 -21.61 23.31
C GLU A 183 -6.15 -20.54 22.63
N SER A 184 -6.18 -19.30 23.13
CA SER A 184 -5.32 -18.21 22.65
C SER A 184 -3.85 -18.51 22.91
N MET A 185 -3.52 -19.04 24.07
CA MET A 185 -2.15 -19.43 24.42
C MET A 185 -1.67 -20.65 23.60
N GLU A 186 -2.55 -21.60 23.33
CA GLU A 186 -2.23 -22.73 22.43
C GLU A 186 -1.95 -22.25 21.01
N THR A 187 -2.72 -21.28 20.50
CA THR A 187 -2.49 -20.68 19.19
C THR A 187 -1.14 -19.96 19.13
N ILE A 188 -0.80 -19.16 20.14
CA ILE A 188 0.49 -18.49 20.24
C ILE A 188 1.64 -19.48 20.29
N GLU A 189 1.52 -20.54 21.09
CA GLU A 189 2.52 -21.61 21.19
C GLU A 189 2.68 -22.38 19.88
N HIS A 190 1.59 -22.65 19.17
CA HIS A 190 1.63 -23.27 17.85
C HIS A 190 2.41 -22.40 16.85
N ILE A 191 2.12 -21.08 16.77
CA ILE A 191 2.85 -20.14 15.94
C ILE A 191 4.33 -20.12 16.31
N ARG A 192 4.66 -20.01 17.59
CA ARG A 192 6.04 -20.01 18.08
C ARG A 192 6.77 -21.30 17.68
N THR A 193 6.13 -22.42 17.82
CA THR A 193 6.69 -23.73 17.44
C THR A 193 6.96 -23.79 15.94
N ARG A 194 6.04 -23.34 15.09
CA ARG A 194 6.25 -23.30 13.65
C ARG A 194 7.39 -22.36 13.24
N LEU A 195 7.50 -21.20 13.86
CA LEU A 195 8.61 -20.28 13.60
C LEU A 195 9.99 -20.87 13.91
N LEU A 196 10.08 -21.75 14.94
CA LEU A 196 11.34 -22.34 15.40
C LEU A 196 11.71 -23.65 14.71
N HIS A 197 10.75 -24.42 14.20
CA HIS A 197 10.98 -25.80 13.73
C HIS A 197 10.84 -25.95 12.20
N ASP A 198 10.23 -25.02 11.51
CA ASP A 198 10.04 -25.11 10.06
C ASP A 198 11.24 -24.54 9.33
N SER A 199 12.00 -25.38 8.62
CA SER A 199 13.27 -24.94 8.08
C SER A 199 13.79 -25.73 6.88
N ASP A 200 13.06 -25.83 5.82
CA ASP A 200 13.75 -25.91 4.53
C ASP A 200 14.01 -24.48 4.00
N LEU A 201 15.11 -23.89 4.47
CA LEU A 201 15.53 -22.53 4.08
C LEU A 201 16.21 -22.48 2.71
N SER A 202 16.39 -23.64 2.05
CA SER A 202 17.07 -23.70 0.75
C SER A 202 16.34 -22.87 -0.31
N ASP A 203 15.00 -22.84 -0.25
CA ASP A 203 14.18 -22.03 -1.16
C ASP A 203 14.19 -20.53 -0.82
N LEU A 204 14.77 -20.13 0.32
CA LEU A 204 14.87 -18.72 0.72
C LEU A 204 16.17 -18.03 0.28
N LEU A 205 17.11 -18.73 -0.27
CA LEU A 205 18.36 -18.15 -0.76
C LEU A 205 18.11 -17.36 -2.05
N LEU A 206 18.70 -16.17 -2.12
CA LEU A 206 18.74 -15.33 -3.32
C LEU A 206 20.20 -15.01 -3.67
N PRO A 207 20.56 -14.95 -4.96
CA PRO A 207 21.94 -14.61 -5.36
C PRO A 207 22.29 -13.20 -4.88
N THR A 208 23.57 -13.01 -4.52
CA THR A 208 24.09 -11.72 -4.04
C THR A 208 24.05 -10.67 -5.15
N VAL A 209 24.43 -11.06 -6.37
CA VAL A 209 24.40 -10.21 -7.55
C VAL A 209 23.25 -10.65 -8.46
N LEU A 210 22.31 -9.74 -8.69
CA LEU A 210 21.22 -10.00 -9.63
C LEU A 210 21.67 -9.65 -11.05
N PRO A 211 21.55 -10.57 -12.02
CA PRO A 211 21.93 -10.29 -13.40
C PRO A 211 20.97 -9.25 -14.01
N MET A 212 21.51 -8.13 -14.48
CA MET A 212 20.71 -7.11 -15.19
C MET A 212 20.29 -7.64 -16.57
N THR A 213 19.05 -7.42 -16.93
CA THR A 213 18.50 -7.71 -18.27
C THR A 213 17.92 -6.44 -18.87
N SER A 214 18.02 -6.29 -20.18
CA SER A 214 17.76 -5.01 -20.84
C SER A 214 16.59 -4.98 -21.82
N THR A 215 15.83 -6.07 -21.97
CA THR A 215 14.72 -6.12 -22.94
C THR A 215 13.38 -6.04 -22.24
N PHE A 216 12.57 -5.04 -22.60
CA PHE A 216 11.18 -4.92 -22.15
C PHE A 216 10.29 -5.83 -23.02
N ASN A 217 9.57 -6.79 -22.41
CA ASN A 217 8.81 -7.84 -23.09
C ASN A 217 7.38 -8.02 -22.54
N LEU A 218 6.82 -6.99 -21.95
CA LEU A 218 5.43 -7.04 -21.50
C LEU A 218 4.47 -6.58 -22.60
N GLU A 219 3.33 -7.23 -22.72
CA GLU A 219 2.26 -6.83 -23.65
C GLU A 219 1.46 -5.67 -23.06
N SER A 220 1.28 -4.58 -23.83
CA SER A 220 0.48 -3.44 -23.43
C SER A 220 -0.97 -3.60 -23.89
N ASN A 221 -1.94 -3.19 -23.04
CA ASN A 221 -3.34 -3.04 -23.42
C ASN A 221 -3.58 -1.81 -24.31
N TYR A 222 -2.56 -0.98 -24.52
CA TYR A 222 -2.65 0.29 -25.25
C TYR A 222 -1.74 0.26 -26.49
N ARG A 223 -2.33 0.38 -27.68
CA ARG A 223 -1.52 0.55 -28.91
C ARG A 223 -0.78 1.87 -28.85
N LYS A 224 0.51 1.86 -29.20
CA LYS A 224 1.39 3.02 -29.12
C LYS A 224 0.79 4.23 -29.84
N GLU A 225 0.34 4.07 -31.07
CA GLU A 225 -0.21 5.16 -31.90
C GLU A 225 -1.44 5.80 -31.22
N LYS A 226 -2.30 4.98 -30.58
CA LYS A 226 -3.45 5.49 -29.83
C LYS A 226 -3.01 6.25 -28.59
N PHE A 227 -2.01 5.74 -27.82
CA PHE A 227 -1.46 6.43 -26.66
C PHE A 227 -0.91 7.81 -27.04
N LEU A 228 -0.09 7.90 -28.10
CA LEU A 228 0.43 9.16 -28.61
C LEU A 228 -0.69 10.15 -29.01
N GLY A 229 -1.71 9.64 -29.70
CA GLY A 229 -2.86 10.46 -30.08
C GLY A 229 -3.70 10.93 -28.88
N ASP A 230 -3.78 10.14 -27.81
CA ASP A 230 -4.49 10.53 -26.59
C ASP A 230 -3.70 11.50 -25.72
N VAL A 231 -2.36 11.46 -25.76
CA VAL A 231 -1.51 12.53 -25.20
C VAL A 231 -1.82 13.87 -25.90
N GLU A 232 -1.89 13.89 -27.22
CA GLU A 232 -2.25 15.12 -27.96
C GLU A 232 -3.68 15.62 -27.61
N LYS A 233 -4.65 14.71 -27.39
CA LYS A 233 -5.98 15.12 -26.91
C LYS A 233 -5.94 15.76 -25.54
N ILE A 234 -5.14 15.21 -24.61
CA ILE A 234 -4.95 15.82 -23.28
C ILE A 234 -4.35 17.23 -23.43
N LYS A 235 -3.35 17.43 -24.29
CA LYS A 235 -2.77 18.75 -24.57
C LYS A 235 -3.84 19.71 -25.10
N ASN A 236 -4.75 19.26 -25.98
CA ASN A 236 -5.85 20.10 -26.44
C ASN A 236 -6.82 20.50 -25.32
N TYR A 237 -7.11 19.60 -24.35
CA TYR A 237 -7.90 19.94 -23.16
C TYR A 237 -7.16 20.97 -22.26
N ILE A 238 -5.82 20.88 -22.17
CA ILE A 238 -5.01 21.85 -21.44
C ILE A 238 -5.05 23.22 -22.14
N GLU A 239 -4.87 23.28 -23.44
CA GLU A 239 -4.96 24.50 -24.24
C GLU A 239 -6.36 25.14 -24.19
N ALA A 240 -7.42 24.33 -24.13
CA ALA A 240 -8.79 24.79 -23.94
C ALA A 240 -9.07 25.33 -22.52
N GLY A 241 -8.18 25.09 -21.56
CA GLY A 241 -8.33 25.50 -20.16
C GLY A 241 -9.19 24.57 -19.31
N ASP A 242 -9.49 23.37 -19.78
CA ASP A 242 -10.25 22.37 -19.01
C ASP A 242 -9.45 21.82 -17.82
N ILE A 243 -8.17 21.56 -18.03
CA ILE A 243 -7.23 21.01 -17.03
C ILE A 243 -5.83 21.67 -17.18
N LEU A 244 -5.00 21.50 -16.17
CA LEU A 244 -3.59 21.90 -16.18
C LEU A 244 -2.67 20.70 -16.46
N GLN A 245 -3.08 19.52 -16.01
CA GLN A 245 -2.33 18.26 -16.08
C GLN A 245 -3.27 17.08 -15.99
N ALA A 246 -2.91 15.98 -16.66
CA ALA A 246 -3.53 14.66 -16.43
C ALA A 246 -2.48 13.55 -16.55
N VAL A 247 -2.64 12.49 -15.78
CA VAL A 247 -1.70 11.34 -15.76
C VAL A 247 -2.29 10.20 -16.58
N LEU A 248 -1.86 10.09 -17.84
CA LEU A 248 -2.30 9.01 -18.74
C LEU A 248 -1.51 7.73 -18.46
N SER A 249 -2.20 6.60 -18.33
CA SER A 249 -1.57 5.33 -18.00
C SER A 249 -1.87 4.21 -18.99
N GLN A 250 -0.99 3.21 -19.02
CA GLN A 250 -1.19 1.96 -19.72
C GLN A 250 -0.90 0.76 -18.83
N ARG A 251 -1.61 -0.33 -19.06
CA ARG A 251 -1.47 -1.59 -18.32
C ARG A 251 -0.71 -2.60 -19.15
N PHE A 252 0.29 -3.20 -18.55
CA PHE A 252 1.10 -4.28 -19.09
C PHE A 252 0.68 -5.61 -18.49
N HIS A 253 0.81 -6.67 -19.27
CA HIS A 253 0.37 -8.00 -18.91
C HIS A 253 1.41 -9.05 -19.28
N LYS A 254 1.52 -10.09 -18.45
CA LYS A 254 2.33 -11.29 -18.70
C LYS A 254 1.76 -12.46 -17.88
N LYS A 255 1.84 -13.68 -18.41
CA LYS A 255 1.62 -14.90 -17.63
C LYS A 255 2.89 -15.31 -16.88
N THR A 256 2.75 -15.76 -15.65
CA THR A 256 3.83 -16.28 -14.83
C THR A 256 3.35 -17.43 -13.94
N GLU A 257 4.21 -18.41 -13.75
CA GLU A 257 3.99 -19.51 -12.80
C GLU A 257 4.57 -19.21 -11.40
N ARG A 258 5.14 -18.02 -11.24
CA ARG A 258 5.76 -17.61 -9.97
C ARG A 258 4.71 -17.11 -9.00
N SER A 259 4.86 -17.50 -7.72
CA SER A 259 4.00 -17.00 -6.66
C SER A 259 4.27 -15.51 -6.38
N GLY A 260 3.28 -14.80 -5.85
CA GLY A 260 3.45 -13.42 -5.45
C GLY A 260 4.52 -13.26 -4.37
N PHE A 261 4.69 -14.23 -3.49
CA PHE A 261 5.74 -14.18 -2.47
C PHE A 261 7.16 -14.29 -3.05
N GLU A 262 7.38 -15.14 -4.07
CA GLU A 262 8.66 -15.18 -4.79
C GLU A 262 8.96 -13.83 -5.47
N LEU A 263 7.95 -13.23 -6.12
CA LEU A 263 8.05 -11.90 -6.73
C LEU A 263 8.36 -10.83 -5.69
N TYR A 264 7.67 -10.84 -4.55
CA TYR A 264 7.89 -9.90 -3.45
C TYR A 264 9.34 -9.95 -2.92
N ARG A 265 9.87 -11.14 -2.72
CA ARG A 265 11.24 -11.34 -2.22
C ARG A 265 12.30 -10.75 -3.15
N VAL A 266 12.11 -10.89 -4.46
CA VAL A 266 13.01 -10.28 -5.46
C VAL A 266 12.80 -8.77 -5.52
N LEU A 267 11.54 -8.30 -5.49
CA LEU A 267 11.19 -6.88 -5.51
C LEU A 267 11.86 -6.10 -4.36
N ARG A 268 11.85 -6.66 -3.14
CA ARG A 268 12.52 -6.07 -1.96
C ARG A 268 13.99 -5.75 -2.21
N LYS A 269 14.66 -6.53 -3.07
CA LYS A 269 16.09 -6.36 -3.40
C LYS A 269 16.29 -5.45 -4.60
N VAL A 270 15.39 -5.48 -5.58
CA VAL A 270 15.47 -4.69 -6.82
C VAL A 270 15.08 -3.23 -6.58
N ASN A 271 13.99 -3.01 -5.86
CA ASN A 271 13.36 -1.70 -5.68
C ASN A 271 12.86 -1.48 -4.24
N PRO A 272 13.76 -1.35 -3.25
CA PRO A 272 13.35 -1.04 -1.88
C PRO A 272 12.68 0.34 -1.82
N SER A 273 11.59 0.46 -1.05
CA SER A 273 10.75 1.66 -0.96
C SER A 273 10.18 1.84 0.45
N PRO A 274 9.69 3.04 0.82
CA PRO A 274 9.06 3.30 2.11
C PRO A 274 7.88 2.37 2.42
N TYR A 275 7.10 2.00 1.40
CA TYR A 275 5.97 1.10 1.55
C TYR A 275 6.22 -0.17 0.74
N MET A 276 6.61 -1.23 1.43
CA MET A 276 6.78 -2.56 0.87
C MET A 276 5.64 -3.44 1.37
N TYR A 277 4.90 -4.07 0.46
CA TYR A 277 3.77 -4.89 0.82
C TYR A 277 3.59 -6.11 -0.07
N TYR A 278 3.12 -7.17 0.56
CA TYR A 278 2.58 -8.36 -0.05
C TYR A 278 1.24 -8.67 0.60
N LEU A 279 0.17 -8.68 -0.17
CA LEU A 279 -1.19 -8.98 0.28
C LEU A 279 -1.72 -10.17 -0.52
N LYS A 280 -2.37 -11.09 0.15
CA LYS A 280 -2.96 -12.29 -0.43
C LYS A 280 -4.44 -12.34 -0.10
N PHE A 281 -5.26 -12.21 -1.11
CA PHE A 281 -6.69 -12.46 -1.08
C PHE A 281 -6.96 -13.76 -1.84
N ASN A 282 -8.17 -14.29 -1.87
CA ASN A 282 -8.49 -15.60 -2.44
C ASN A 282 -7.75 -15.91 -3.76
N GLN A 283 -8.04 -15.16 -4.84
CA GLN A 283 -7.43 -15.35 -6.17
C GLN A 283 -6.53 -14.17 -6.58
N LEU A 284 -6.38 -13.19 -5.71
CA LEU A 284 -5.63 -11.96 -5.96
C LEU A 284 -4.44 -11.87 -5.03
N GLU A 285 -3.26 -11.67 -5.60
CA GLU A 285 -2.07 -11.29 -4.84
C GLU A 285 -1.61 -9.89 -5.28
N VAL A 286 -1.27 -9.04 -4.32
CA VAL A 286 -0.81 -7.66 -4.55
C VAL A 286 0.60 -7.51 -4.03
N ILE A 287 1.53 -7.16 -4.91
CA ILE A 287 2.96 -7.12 -4.62
C ILE A 287 3.50 -5.75 -4.98
N GLY A 288 3.89 -4.95 -4.00
CA GLY A 288 4.27 -3.58 -4.28
C GLY A 288 5.43 -3.01 -3.48
N SER A 289 5.98 -1.95 -4.05
CA SER A 289 7.05 -1.14 -3.47
C SER A 289 6.79 0.34 -3.75
N SER A 290 5.77 0.90 -3.09
CA SER A 290 5.35 2.28 -3.30
C SER A 290 6.29 3.27 -2.60
N PRO A 291 6.73 4.32 -3.30
CA PRO A 291 7.54 5.37 -2.68
C PRO A 291 6.72 6.48 -2.04
N GLU A 292 5.38 6.50 -2.22
CA GLU A 292 4.58 7.70 -2.01
C GLU A 292 3.41 7.44 -1.05
N ARG A 293 3.37 8.22 0.03
CA ARG A 293 2.26 8.25 0.99
C ARG A 293 1.03 8.90 0.37
N GLN A 294 -0.15 8.27 0.54
CA GLN A 294 -1.43 8.88 0.18
C GLN A 294 -1.91 9.82 1.30
N LEU A 295 -2.08 9.30 2.49
CA LEU A 295 -2.45 10.03 3.70
C LEU A 295 -2.05 9.21 4.93
N GLU A 296 -1.57 9.90 5.95
CA GLU A 296 -1.47 9.37 7.30
C GLU A 296 -2.43 10.13 8.23
N VAL A 297 -3.11 9.38 9.10
CA VAL A 297 -3.86 9.91 10.25
C VAL A 297 -3.30 9.25 11.49
N GLN A 298 -2.61 10.02 12.32
CA GLN A 298 -1.99 9.55 13.57
C GLN A 298 -2.48 10.38 14.73
N ASP A 299 -3.27 9.79 15.64
CA ASP A 299 -3.84 10.47 16.80
C ASP A 299 -4.56 11.77 16.44
N GLY A 300 -5.32 11.73 15.30
CA GLY A 300 -6.04 12.87 14.77
C GLY A 300 -5.16 13.91 14.03
N ASN A 301 -3.86 13.69 13.88
CA ASN A 301 -3.01 14.50 13.04
C ASN A 301 -3.00 13.94 11.61
N LEU A 302 -3.20 14.81 10.64
CA LEU A 302 -3.21 14.50 9.21
C LEU A 302 -1.87 14.87 8.61
N GLU A 303 -1.33 14.02 7.72
CA GLU A 303 -0.08 14.30 7.02
C GLU A 303 -0.10 13.75 5.59
N ILE A 304 0.24 14.61 4.61
CA ILE A 304 0.49 14.24 3.20
C ILE A 304 1.89 14.73 2.82
N HIS A 305 2.61 13.90 2.05
CA HIS A 305 3.95 14.23 1.56
C HIS A 305 3.93 14.42 0.04
N PRO A 306 3.71 15.64 -0.48
CA PRO A 306 3.95 15.92 -1.89
C PRO A 306 5.41 15.66 -2.26
N ILE A 307 5.61 14.84 -3.29
CA ILE A 307 6.93 14.51 -3.83
C ILE A 307 6.90 14.79 -5.33
N ALA A 308 7.82 15.62 -5.82
CA ALA A 308 8.00 15.88 -7.24
C ALA A 308 9.47 16.12 -7.57
N GLY A 309 9.76 16.17 -8.85
CA GLY A 309 11.12 16.36 -9.33
C GLY A 309 12.03 15.15 -9.03
N THR A 310 12.87 14.80 -9.98
CA THR A 310 13.77 13.67 -9.81
C THR A 310 15.14 13.97 -10.40
N ARG A 311 16.19 13.72 -9.64
CA ARG A 311 17.57 13.64 -10.15
C ARG A 311 18.23 12.37 -9.64
N LYS A 312 19.16 11.83 -10.43
CA LYS A 312 20.01 10.71 -9.99
C LYS A 312 20.94 11.19 -8.89
N ARG A 313 21.38 10.25 -8.02
CA ARG A 313 22.44 10.53 -7.05
C ARG A 313 23.74 10.80 -7.76
N GLY A 314 24.51 11.75 -7.25
CA GLY A 314 25.88 12.02 -7.70
C GLY A 314 26.84 10.91 -7.27
N ALA A 315 27.91 10.69 -8.06
CA ALA A 315 28.96 9.74 -7.72
C ALA A 315 29.85 10.23 -6.54
N THR A 316 29.92 11.55 -6.34
CA THR A 316 30.62 12.20 -5.23
C THR A 316 29.64 13.11 -4.48
N LYS A 317 30.02 13.52 -3.25
CA LYS A 317 29.20 14.45 -2.45
C LYS A 317 29.04 15.80 -3.15
N GLU A 318 30.10 16.31 -3.78
CA GLU A 318 30.10 17.58 -4.50
C GLU A 318 29.14 17.54 -5.72
N GLU A 319 29.13 16.42 -6.45
CA GLU A 319 28.22 16.20 -7.56
C GLU A 319 26.77 16.08 -7.06
N ASP A 320 26.54 15.31 -5.98
CA ASP A 320 25.22 15.14 -5.36
C ASP A 320 24.65 16.49 -4.90
N ASP A 321 25.46 17.35 -4.27
CA ASP A 321 25.06 18.68 -3.83
C ASP A 321 24.85 19.65 -5.01
N ARG A 322 25.54 19.48 -6.15
CA ARG A 322 25.30 20.22 -7.37
C ARG A 322 23.94 19.84 -7.98
N LEU A 323 23.68 18.54 -8.14
CA LEU A 323 22.42 18.03 -8.69
C LEU A 323 21.22 18.43 -7.80
N ALA A 324 21.39 18.46 -6.48
CA ALA A 324 20.36 18.92 -5.56
C ALA A 324 20.04 20.43 -5.76
N ARG A 325 21.04 21.27 -6.00
CA ARG A 325 20.83 22.69 -6.29
C ARG A 325 20.17 22.88 -7.66
N GLU A 326 20.64 22.20 -8.70
CA GLU A 326 20.03 22.22 -10.02
C GLU A 326 18.55 21.83 -9.98
N LEU A 327 18.18 20.85 -9.16
CA LEU A 327 16.78 20.44 -8.97
C LEU A 327 15.94 21.54 -8.31
N LEU A 328 16.49 22.25 -7.31
CA LEU A 328 15.82 23.36 -6.63
C LEU A 328 15.84 24.69 -7.44
N GLU A 329 16.58 24.76 -8.54
CA GLU A 329 16.62 25.89 -9.46
C GLU A 329 15.81 25.66 -10.74
N ASP A 330 15.32 24.42 -10.95
CA ASP A 330 14.51 24.04 -12.11
C ASP A 330 13.08 24.60 -11.96
N GLU A 331 12.76 25.64 -12.72
CA GLU A 331 11.49 26.35 -12.65
C GLU A 331 10.28 25.44 -12.92
N LYS A 332 10.42 24.45 -13.81
CA LYS A 332 9.35 23.50 -14.15
C LYS A 332 9.06 22.57 -12.97
N GLU A 333 10.11 21.96 -12.40
CA GLU A 333 9.98 21.04 -11.25
C GLU A 333 9.43 21.78 -10.01
N ILE A 334 9.85 23.03 -9.78
CA ILE A 334 9.33 23.88 -8.71
C ILE A 334 7.85 24.22 -8.93
N ALA A 335 7.44 24.57 -10.16
CA ALA A 335 6.05 24.90 -10.46
C ALA A 335 5.14 23.69 -10.26
N GLU A 336 5.56 22.51 -10.72
CA GLU A 336 4.85 21.25 -10.49
C GLU A 336 4.74 20.93 -9.00
N HIS A 337 5.83 21.04 -8.26
CA HIS A 337 5.84 20.78 -6.83
C HIS A 337 4.92 21.72 -6.04
N ARG A 338 4.88 23.02 -6.39
CA ARG A 338 3.94 24.00 -5.79
C ARG A 338 2.48 23.58 -6.01
N MET A 339 2.15 23.15 -7.21
CA MET A 339 0.82 22.66 -7.55
C MET A 339 0.43 21.45 -6.66
N LEU A 340 1.33 20.50 -6.44
CA LEU A 340 1.09 19.35 -5.58
C LEU A 340 0.95 19.73 -4.10
N VAL A 341 1.74 20.71 -3.62
CA VAL A 341 1.59 21.24 -2.25
C VAL A 341 0.23 21.92 -2.07
N ASP A 342 -0.20 22.72 -3.03
CA ASP A 342 -1.50 23.39 -2.97
C ASP A 342 -2.66 22.40 -3.05
N LEU A 343 -2.52 21.32 -3.83
CA LEU A 343 -3.48 20.23 -3.88
C LEU A 343 -3.57 19.51 -2.52
N ALA A 344 -2.45 19.15 -1.91
CA ALA A 344 -2.40 18.51 -0.59
C ALA A 344 -3.00 19.42 0.51
N ARG A 345 -2.73 20.73 0.45
CA ARG A 345 -3.35 21.71 1.36
C ARG A 345 -4.87 21.77 1.19
N ASN A 346 -5.36 21.69 -0.03
CA ASN A 346 -6.79 21.66 -0.32
C ASN A 346 -7.43 20.36 0.18
N ASP A 347 -6.81 19.20 -0.09
CA ASP A 347 -7.31 17.89 0.33
C ASP A 347 -7.41 17.80 1.87
N ILE A 348 -6.35 18.18 2.59
CA ILE A 348 -6.37 18.24 4.07
C ILE A 348 -7.36 19.31 4.56
N GLY A 349 -7.42 20.46 3.91
CA GLY A 349 -8.26 21.59 4.33
C GLY A 349 -9.76 21.29 4.37
N ARG A 350 -10.22 20.32 3.59
CA ARG A 350 -11.64 19.89 3.56
C ARG A 350 -12.08 19.25 4.89
N VAL A 351 -11.16 18.61 5.61
CA VAL A 351 -11.43 17.79 6.80
C VAL A 351 -10.69 18.25 8.06
N ALA A 352 -9.77 19.19 7.93
CA ALA A 352 -8.98 19.70 9.06
C ALA A 352 -9.70 20.81 9.83
N GLU A 353 -9.34 20.97 11.09
CA GLU A 353 -9.74 22.13 11.91
C GLU A 353 -9.29 23.43 11.21
N TYR A 354 -10.14 24.46 11.28
CA TYR A 354 -9.86 25.76 10.69
C TYR A 354 -8.56 26.35 11.29
N GLY A 355 -7.64 26.75 10.41
CA GLY A 355 -6.36 27.34 10.80
C GLY A 355 -5.27 26.32 11.20
N SER A 356 -5.55 25.00 11.19
CA SER A 356 -4.56 23.97 11.53
C SER A 356 -3.69 23.54 10.36
N VAL A 357 -4.10 23.82 9.11
CA VAL A 357 -3.34 23.41 7.92
C VAL A 357 -2.06 24.21 7.79
N ALA A 358 -0.93 23.51 7.79
CA ALA A 358 0.40 24.09 7.68
C ALA A 358 1.31 23.26 6.78
N VAL A 359 2.25 23.92 6.13
CA VAL A 359 3.36 23.27 5.43
C VAL A 359 4.54 23.27 6.40
N SER A 360 4.75 22.14 7.06
CA SER A 360 5.78 22.00 8.12
C SER A 360 7.20 21.88 7.56
N GLU A 361 7.34 21.33 6.36
CA GLU A 361 8.57 21.28 5.56
C GLU A 361 8.21 21.67 4.13
N TYR A 362 8.99 22.57 3.55
CA TYR A 362 8.71 23.09 2.22
C TYR A 362 9.92 23.00 1.31
N MET A 363 9.79 22.26 0.21
CA MET A 363 10.80 22.11 -0.85
C MET A 363 12.18 21.68 -0.31
N VAL A 364 12.22 20.64 0.52
CA VAL A 364 13.48 20.04 0.98
C VAL A 364 13.93 18.94 0.03
N ILE A 365 15.24 18.73 -0.09
CA ILE A 365 15.78 17.61 -0.87
C ILE A 365 15.77 16.33 -0.04
N GLY A 366 14.93 15.38 -0.43
CA GLY A 366 14.98 14.01 0.05
C GLY A 366 15.99 13.19 -0.76
N ARG A 367 17.01 12.63 -0.08
CA ARG A 367 18.04 11.79 -0.71
C ARG A 367 17.76 10.32 -0.44
N PHE A 368 17.43 9.59 -1.51
CA PHE A 368 17.22 8.14 -1.47
C PHE A 368 18.44 7.40 -2.02
N SER A 369 18.40 6.08 -2.03
CA SER A 369 19.55 5.26 -2.44
C SER A 369 20.03 5.51 -3.87
N ARG A 370 19.14 5.79 -4.81
CA ARG A 370 19.43 5.95 -6.25
C ARG A 370 19.06 7.30 -6.84
N VAL A 371 18.14 8.01 -6.20
CA VAL A 371 17.58 9.26 -6.68
C VAL A 371 17.42 10.26 -5.53
N MET A 372 17.18 11.53 -5.87
CA MET A 372 16.74 12.57 -4.96
C MET A 372 15.47 13.22 -5.52
N HIS A 373 14.62 13.70 -4.62
CA HIS A 373 13.37 14.38 -4.95
C HIS A 373 13.20 15.67 -4.15
N ILE A 374 12.34 16.55 -4.62
CA ILE A 374 11.82 17.68 -3.83
C ILE A 374 10.65 17.13 -3.00
N ILE A 375 10.69 17.33 -1.69
CA ILE A 375 9.68 16.86 -0.74
C ILE A 375 9.14 18.06 0.05
N SER A 376 7.84 18.06 0.28
CA SER A 376 7.18 18.91 1.26
C SER A 376 6.32 18.08 2.18
N LYS A 377 6.01 18.62 3.39
CA LYS A 377 5.08 17.99 4.32
C LYS A 377 3.94 18.96 4.63
N VAL A 378 2.73 18.53 4.30
CA VAL A 378 1.50 19.27 4.63
C VAL A 378 0.81 18.57 5.78
N ARG A 379 0.52 19.30 6.84
CA ARG A 379 -0.10 18.80 8.07
C ARG A 379 -1.39 19.52 8.37
N GLY A 380 -2.26 18.84 9.11
CA GLY A 380 -3.48 19.42 9.66
C GLY A 380 -3.93 18.62 10.89
N ARG A 381 -4.93 19.15 11.61
CA ARG A 381 -5.59 18.40 12.68
C ARG A 381 -6.99 18.04 12.24
N LEU A 382 -7.36 16.79 12.39
CA LEU A 382 -8.68 16.28 12.01
C LEU A 382 -9.76 17.02 12.81
N LYS A 383 -10.77 17.52 12.11
CA LYS A 383 -11.90 18.26 12.69
C LYS A 383 -12.74 17.32 13.56
N ALA A 384 -13.18 17.82 14.72
CA ALA A 384 -14.07 17.08 15.60
C ALA A 384 -15.34 16.61 14.85
N GLY A 385 -15.68 15.33 15.02
CA GLY A 385 -16.84 14.70 14.37
C GLY A 385 -16.60 14.23 12.91
N VAL A 386 -15.41 14.43 12.36
CA VAL A 386 -15.00 13.84 11.07
C VAL A 386 -14.25 12.54 11.35
N SER A 387 -14.64 11.46 10.67
CA SER A 387 -13.94 10.18 10.83
C SER A 387 -12.62 10.13 10.07
N PRO A 388 -11.65 9.31 10.49
CA PRO A 388 -10.42 9.07 9.72
C PRO A 388 -10.68 8.60 8.28
N ILE A 389 -11.75 7.81 8.05
CA ILE A 389 -12.17 7.40 6.71
C ILE A 389 -12.59 8.59 5.84
N ASP A 390 -13.35 9.54 6.40
CA ASP A 390 -13.74 10.76 5.68
C ASP A 390 -12.50 11.56 5.28
N ALA A 391 -11.47 11.59 6.15
CA ALA A 391 -10.18 12.22 5.83
C ALA A 391 -9.46 11.52 4.69
N PHE A 392 -9.42 10.19 4.71
CA PHE A 392 -8.84 9.40 3.63
C PHE A 392 -9.56 9.68 2.29
N ILE A 393 -10.88 9.59 2.27
CA ILE A 393 -11.69 9.83 1.06
C ILE A 393 -11.50 11.23 0.52
N SER A 394 -11.33 12.25 1.38
CA SER A 394 -11.12 13.64 0.93
C SER A 394 -9.83 13.85 0.14
N SER A 395 -8.81 13.03 0.38
CA SER A 395 -7.53 13.06 -0.33
C SER A 395 -7.46 12.10 -1.52
N PHE A 396 -8.43 11.17 -1.61
CA PHE A 396 -8.46 10.09 -2.60
C PHE A 396 -9.10 10.51 -3.93
N PRO A 397 -8.59 9.99 -5.08
CA PRO A 397 -7.27 9.42 -5.24
C PRO A 397 -6.19 10.52 -5.25
N ALA A 398 -4.91 10.12 -5.19
CA ALA A 398 -3.81 11.06 -5.22
C ALA A 398 -3.82 11.94 -6.47
N GLY A 399 -3.52 13.22 -6.30
CA GLY A 399 -3.42 14.15 -7.41
C GLY A 399 -2.27 13.84 -8.36
N THR A 400 -1.19 13.28 -7.83
CA THR A 400 -0.02 12.81 -8.60
C THR A 400 -0.34 11.69 -9.58
N LEU A 401 -1.48 11.01 -9.42
CA LEU A 401 -1.96 9.93 -10.30
C LEU A 401 -3.23 10.29 -11.09
N SER A 402 -3.81 11.46 -10.83
CA SER A 402 -5.02 11.94 -11.52
C SER A 402 -4.75 13.15 -12.38
N GLY A 403 -4.60 14.32 -11.79
CA GLY A 403 -4.34 15.59 -12.47
C GLY A 403 -5.01 16.77 -11.77
N ALA A 404 -4.99 17.92 -12.41
CA ALA A 404 -5.51 19.16 -11.86
C ALA A 404 -6.31 19.96 -12.93
N PRO A 405 -7.53 20.43 -12.65
CA PRO A 405 -8.40 20.09 -11.51
C PRO A 405 -8.79 18.60 -11.46
N LYS A 406 -8.73 18.00 -10.26
CA LYS A 406 -8.79 16.54 -10.03
C LYS A 406 -9.98 15.86 -10.73
N VAL A 407 -11.20 16.29 -10.48
CA VAL A 407 -12.42 15.65 -11.02
C VAL A 407 -12.44 15.70 -12.56
N ARG A 408 -12.14 16.84 -13.15
CA ARG A 408 -12.15 16.97 -14.62
C ARG A 408 -11.07 16.12 -15.29
N ALA A 409 -9.86 16.10 -14.71
CA ALA A 409 -8.79 15.23 -15.19
C ALA A 409 -9.20 13.74 -15.15
N MET A 410 -9.81 13.28 -14.07
CA MET A 410 -10.30 11.90 -13.95
C MET A 410 -11.40 11.57 -14.98
N GLN A 411 -12.30 12.50 -15.27
CA GLN A 411 -13.31 12.32 -16.32
C GLN A 411 -12.66 12.12 -17.70
N ILE A 412 -11.68 12.97 -18.05
CA ILE A 412 -10.96 12.88 -19.33
C ILE A 412 -10.19 11.54 -19.41
N LEU A 413 -9.50 11.17 -18.34
CA LEU A 413 -8.76 9.90 -18.30
C LEU A 413 -9.69 8.70 -18.48
N ARG A 414 -10.89 8.75 -17.89
CA ARG A 414 -11.92 7.72 -18.07
C ARG A 414 -12.43 7.59 -19.52
N GLU A 415 -12.43 8.68 -20.28
CA GLU A 415 -12.79 8.68 -21.70
C GLU A 415 -11.67 8.09 -22.59
N LEU A 416 -10.43 8.24 -22.20
CA LEU A 416 -9.25 7.92 -23.02
C LEU A 416 -8.68 6.53 -22.75
N GLU A 417 -8.53 6.16 -21.48
CA GLU A 417 -7.93 4.88 -21.09
C GLU A 417 -8.79 3.69 -21.52
N PRO A 418 -8.19 2.65 -22.12
CA PRO A 418 -8.96 1.54 -22.70
C PRO A 418 -9.60 0.62 -21.67
N THR A 419 -9.10 0.63 -20.43
CA THR A 419 -9.50 -0.29 -19.36
C THR A 419 -9.61 0.44 -18.02
N ALA A 420 -10.27 -0.19 -17.04
CA ALA A 420 -10.25 0.25 -15.65
C ALA A 420 -8.82 0.29 -15.10
N ARG A 421 -8.55 1.17 -14.18
CA ARG A 421 -7.25 1.22 -13.49
C ARG A 421 -7.12 0.16 -12.41
N ASN A 422 -8.24 -0.31 -11.88
CA ASN A 422 -8.27 -1.22 -10.75
C ASN A 422 -7.41 -0.67 -9.60
N LEU A 423 -6.38 -1.42 -9.17
CA LEU A 423 -5.51 -1.03 -8.08
C LEU A 423 -4.58 0.15 -8.41
N TYR A 424 -4.19 0.34 -9.67
CA TYR A 424 -3.25 1.39 -10.05
C TYR A 424 -3.78 2.79 -9.77
N GLY A 425 -3.03 3.56 -8.98
CA GLY A 425 -3.43 4.91 -8.55
C GLY A 425 -4.50 4.91 -7.44
N GLY A 426 -4.93 3.73 -6.99
CA GLY A 426 -5.69 3.56 -5.76
C GLY A 426 -4.78 3.60 -4.54
N SER A 427 -5.17 2.92 -3.47
CA SER A 427 -4.42 2.94 -2.22
C SER A 427 -4.30 1.56 -1.58
N ILE A 428 -3.12 1.24 -1.06
CA ILE A 428 -2.92 0.19 -0.07
C ILE A 428 -2.88 0.88 1.30
N LEU A 429 -3.61 0.31 2.27
CA LEU A 429 -3.77 0.97 3.55
C LEU A 429 -3.97 -0.02 4.69
N TYR A 430 -3.69 0.45 5.90
CA TYR A 430 -4.31 -0.10 7.08
C TYR A 430 -5.26 0.93 7.73
N LEU A 431 -6.32 0.41 8.34
CA LEU A 431 -7.27 1.13 9.16
C LEU A 431 -7.22 0.53 10.56
N GLY A 432 -6.53 1.19 11.48
CA GLY A 432 -6.26 0.68 12.82
C GLY A 432 -7.51 0.62 13.69
N PHE A 433 -7.54 -0.33 14.64
CA PHE A 433 -8.57 -0.36 15.69
C PHE A 433 -8.55 0.89 16.57
N ASP A 434 -7.41 1.58 16.63
CA ASP A 434 -7.21 2.85 17.34
C ASP A 434 -7.64 4.09 16.53
N GLY A 435 -8.16 3.90 15.30
CA GLY A 435 -8.57 4.97 14.40
C GLY A 435 -7.41 5.59 13.60
N ASN A 436 -6.19 5.10 13.75
CA ASN A 436 -5.07 5.53 12.95
C ASN A 436 -5.13 4.93 11.54
N ILE A 437 -4.67 5.68 10.55
CA ILE A 437 -4.59 5.26 9.15
C ILE A 437 -3.17 5.55 8.65
N ASP A 438 -2.56 4.62 7.97
CA ASP A 438 -1.46 4.91 7.07
C ASP A 438 -1.74 4.26 5.73
N SER A 439 -1.43 4.97 4.66
CA SER A 439 -1.79 4.58 3.30
C SER A 439 -0.78 5.06 2.30
N CYS A 440 -0.54 4.25 1.29
CA CYS A 440 0.30 4.62 0.16
C CYS A 440 -0.47 4.54 -1.15
N ILE A 441 0.00 5.29 -2.13
CA ILE A 441 -0.53 5.24 -3.49
C ILE A 441 -0.12 3.90 -4.12
N THR A 442 -1.05 3.20 -4.77
CA THR A 442 -0.77 1.93 -5.44
C THR A 442 -0.06 2.20 -6.77
N ILE A 443 1.25 2.38 -6.69
CA ILE A 443 2.20 2.48 -7.81
C ILE A 443 3.37 1.53 -7.58
N ARG A 444 4.15 1.25 -8.62
CA ARG A 444 5.23 0.26 -8.52
C ARG A 444 4.73 -1.07 -7.96
N THR A 445 3.55 -1.48 -8.43
CA THR A 445 2.79 -2.62 -7.91
C THR A 445 2.50 -3.60 -9.03
N MET A 446 2.68 -4.87 -8.72
CA MET A 446 2.26 -6.02 -9.51
C MET A 446 0.96 -6.57 -8.91
N THR A 447 0.03 -6.88 -9.76
CA THR A 447 -1.22 -7.55 -9.41
C THR A 447 -1.24 -8.92 -10.10
N LEU A 448 -1.37 -9.99 -9.32
CA LEU A 448 -1.39 -11.36 -9.83
C LEU A 448 -2.78 -11.96 -9.60
N VAL A 449 -3.45 -12.36 -10.68
CA VAL A 449 -4.75 -13.02 -10.67
C VAL A 449 -4.67 -14.25 -11.57
N ASP A 450 -4.90 -15.43 -11.05
CA ASP A 450 -4.90 -16.69 -11.81
C ASP A 450 -3.69 -16.83 -12.78
N GLN A 451 -2.48 -16.61 -12.28
CA GLN A 451 -1.21 -16.60 -13.04
C GLN A 451 -1.08 -15.45 -14.07
N ASN A 452 -2.05 -14.57 -14.18
CA ASN A 452 -1.93 -13.38 -15.00
C ASN A 452 -1.37 -12.23 -14.15
N LEU A 453 -0.20 -11.77 -14.52
CA LEU A 453 0.48 -10.64 -13.87
C LEU A 453 0.18 -9.35 -14.62
N TYR A 454 -0.24 -8.34 -13.88
CA TYR A 454 -0.52 -7.00 -14.38
C TYR A 454 0.39 -5.98 -13.71
N ILE A 455 0.91 -5.06 -14.53
CA ILE A 455 1.70 -3.91 -14.10
C ILE A 455 1.11 -2.69 -14.80
N GLN A 456 0.88 -1.60 -14.09
CA GLN A 456 0.38 -0.36 -14.71
C GLN A 456 1.32 0.79 -14.38
N ALA A 457 1.54 1.67 -15.36
CA ALA A 457 2.36 2.86 -15.24
C ALA A 457 1.79 4.00 -16.07
N GLY A 458 1.96 5.23 -15.60
CA GLY A 458 1.48 6.44 -16.26
C GLY A 458 2.51 7.55 -16.28
N ALA A 459 2.28 8.51 -17.17
CA ALA A 459 3.06 9.72 -17.33
C ALA A 459 2.18 10.96 -17.20
N GLY A 460 2.72 12.01 -16.59
CA GLY A 460 2.03 13.27 -16.35
C GLY A 460 2.10 14.18 -17.58
N VAL A 461 0.98 14.31 -18.28
CA VAL A 461 0.89 15.14 -19.49
C VAL A 461 0.59 16.59 -19.12
N VAL A 462 1.44 17.50 -19.57
CA VAL A 462 1.31 18.96 -19.49
C VAL A 462 1.36 19.58 -20.90
N ALA A 463 1.16 20.89 -21.01
CA ALA A 463 1.13 21.60 -22.32
C ALA A 463 2.36 21.33 -23.19
N ASP A 464 3.56 21.30 -22.59
CA ASP A 464 4.83 21.12 -23.28
C ASP A 464 5.24 19.63 -23.46
N SER A 465 4.40 18.68 -23.04
CA SER A 465 4.70 17.25 -23.14
C SER A 465 4.90 16.80 -24.59
N ASP A 466 5.94 16.00 -24.80
CA ASP A 466 6.19 15.28 -26.06
C ASP A 466 5.59 13.87 -25.97
N PRO A 467 4.64 13.49 -26.86
CA PRO A 467 3.95 12.22 -26.76
C PRO A 467 4.85 10.97 -26.72
N GLU A 468 5.94 10.99 -27.49
CA GLU A 468 6.90 9.89 -27.54
C GLU A 468 7.65 9.77 -26.20
N SER A 469 8.03 10.89 -25.62
CA SER A 469 8.71 10.95 -24.32
C SER A 469 7.81 10.43 -23.19
N GLU A 470 6.52 10.81 -23.17
CA GLU A 470 5.55 10.34 -22.18
C GLU A 470 5.27 8.85 -22.33
N TYR A 471 5.16 8.35 -23.56
CA TYR A 471 5.07 6.90 -23.79
C TYR A 471 6.28 6.17 -23.23
N GLN A 472 7.49 6.65 -23.55
CA GLN A 472 8.74 6.04 -23.06
C GLN A 472 8.84 6.11 -21.52
N GLU A 473 8.32 7.16 -20.90
CA GLU A 473 8.29 7.28 -19.45
C GLU A 473 7.46 6.16 -18.79
N THR A 474 6.31 5.80 -19.37
CA THR A 474 5.51 4.68 -18.85
C THR A 474 6.28 3.35 -18.94
N ILE A 475 6.99 3.11 -20.04
CA ILE A 475 7.87 1.93 -20.21
C ILE A 475 8.97 1.92 -19.14
N ASN A 476 9.63 3.06 -18.94
CA ASN A 476 10.71 3.19 -17.95
C ASN A 476 10.22 2.93 -16.53
N LYS A 477 9.02 3.43 -16.19
CA LYS A 477 8.39 3.21 -14.89
C LYS A 477 7.99 1.74 -14.65
N ALA A 478 7.57 1.02 -15.69
CA ALA A 478 7.24 -0.40 -15.62
C ALA A 478 8.47 -1.31 -15.60
N SER A 479 9.60 -0.87 -16.15
CA SER A 479 10.81 -1.69 -16.37
C SER A 479 11.39 -2.29 -15.07
N ALA A 480 11.32 -1.58 -13.94
CA ALA A 480 11.83 -2.11 -12.68
C ALA A 480 11.03 -3.32 -12.18
N LEU A 481 9.72 -3.31 -12.41
CA LEU A 481 8.83 -4.41 -12.06
C LEU A 481 8.99 -5.58 -13.06
N GLU A 482 9.08 -5.29 -14.35
CA GLU A 482 9.38 -6.30 -15.36
C GLU A 482 10.70 -7.00 -15.06
N GLN A 483 11.76 -6.25 -14.73
CA GLN A 483 13.04 -6.81 -14.30
C GLN A 483 12.87 -7.74 -13.10
N THR A 484 12.02 -7.37 -12.13
CA THR A 484 11.70 -8.21 -10.97
C THR A 484 11.11 -9.53 -11.41
N VAL A 485 10.12 -9.52 -12.31
CA VAL A 485 9.47 -10.74 -12.85
C VAL A 485 10.49 -11.63 -13.54
N HIS A 486 11.28 -11.07 -14.47
CA HIS A 486 12.29 -11.82 -15.20
C HIS A 486 13.35 -12.46 -14.28
N LEU A 487 13.83 -11.69 -13.29
CA LEU A 487 14.79 -12.20 -12.30
C LEU A 487 14.19 -13.32 -11.45
N THR A 488 12.92 -13.18 -11.05
CA THR A 488 12.22 -14.22 -10.29
C THR A 488 12.11 -15.51 -11.10
N GLU A 489 11.66 -15.40 -12.36
CA GLU A 489 11.61 -16.56 -13.26
C GLU A 489 12.98 -17.22 -13.41
N LYS A 490 14.05 -16.44 -13.62
CA LYS A 490 15.39 -16.97 -13.76
C LYS A 490 15.91 -17.65 -12.50
N ILE A 491 15.73 -17.03 -11.32
CA ILE A 491 16.23 -17.54 -10.04
C ILE A 491 15.52 -18.84 -9.66
N PHE A 492 14.20 -18.89 -9.80
CA PHE A 492 13.41 -20.01 -9.32
C PHE A 492 13.17 -21.11 -10.37
N ASN A 493 13.40 -20.84 -11.68
CA ASN A 493 13.40 -21.89 -12.70
C ASN A 493 14.74 -22.62 -12.76
N ASP A 494 15.84 -21.91 -12.54
CA ASP A 494 17.19 -22.48 -12.64
C ASP A 494 17.79 -22.70 -11.25
N ARG A 495 17.27 -23.74 -10.55
CA ARG A 495 17.72 -24.13 -9.20
C ARG A 495 19.23 -24.44 -9.11
N ASN A 496 19.94 -24.54 -10.24
CA ASN A 496 21.39 -24.74 -10.27
C ASN A 496 22.17 -23.43 -10.05
N ILE A 497 21.55 -22.25 -10.21
CA ILE A 497 22.20 -20.95 -9.95
C ILE A 497 22.49 -20.73 -8.46
N LEU A 498 21.72 -21.39 -7.57
CA LEU A 498 21.87 -21.28 -6.12
C LEU A 498 22.88 -22.26 -5.50
N LYS A 499 23.48 -23.15 -6.30
CA LYS A 499 24.44 -24.17 -5.85
C LYS A 499 25.91 -23.78 -6.03
N VAL A 500 26.19 -22.49 -6.29
CA VAL A 500 27.59 -21.97 -6.45
C VAL A 500 28.00 -21.18 -5.21
#